data_c686e6b018b4b7df190baa7231bed5b7
#
_entry.id   c686e6b018b4b7df190baa7231bed5b7
#
_cell.length_a   1.000
_cell.length_b   1.000
_cell.length_c   1.000
_cell.angle_alpha   90.00
_cell.angle_beta   90.00
_cell.angle_gamma   90.00
#
_symmetry.space_group_name_H-M   'P 1'
#
loop_
_entity.id
_entity.type
_entity.pdbx_description
1 polymer ?
#
loop_
_entity_poly.entity_id
_entity_poly.type
_entity_poly.pdbx_seq_one_letter_code
_entity_poly.pdbx_strand_id
1 'polypeptide(L)'
;MGKVPSVGLTVSGIPVNAAVKAGDLVGISGGKMVPALAAVAGQVKALGIAAASYAVGDTGAIHVVAEVDGFAGLVAGDAQYLSETAAGTVQAAAPVGVGKLSQVAGFAVAADRVVFAFQDAGVVL
;
A
#
# COMPACT_ATOMS: atom_id res chain seq x y z
N MET A 1 4.30 -5.44 -8.19
CA MET A 1 2.96 -5.01 -8.49
C MET A 1 2.90 -4.41 -9.87
N GLY A 2 1.74 -4.35 -10.45
CA GLY A 2 1.58 -4.01 -11.83
C GLY A 2 1.08 -2.60 -12.08
N LYS A 3 0.23 -2.48 -13.06
CA LYS A 3 -0.33 -1.21 -13.49
C LYS A 3 -1.43 -0.74 -12.55
N VAL A 4 -1.72 0.55 -12.61
CA VAL A 4 -2.85 1.17 -11.93
C VAL A 4 -3.89 1.54 -12.99
N PRO A 5 -4.81 0.61 -13.34
CA PRO A 5 -5.76 0.81 -14.44
C PRO A 5 -6.81 1.87 -14.17
N SER A 6 -7.13 2.15 -12.90
CA SER A 6 -8.05 3.24 -12.58
C SER A 6 -7.74 3.86 -11.22
N VAL A 7 -8.01 5.16 -11.10
CA VAL A 7 -7.77 5.93 -9.88
C VAL A 7 -8.95 6.84 -9.55
N GLY A 8 -9.21 7.04 -8.26
CA GLY A 8 -10.27 7.91 -7.78
C GLY A 8 -9.77 9.27 -7.28
N LEU A 9 -8.70 9.28 -6.48
CA LEU A 9 -8.13 10.50 -5.91
C LEU A 9 -6.62 10.42 -5.90
N THR A 10 -5.96 11.48 -6.35
CA THR A 10 -4.51 11.59 -6.39
C THR A 10 -4.05 12.80 -5.56
N VAL A 11 -3.04 12.56 -4.72
CA VAL A 11 -2.36 13.61 -3.95
C VAL A 11 -0.93 13.69 -4.46
N SER A 12 -0.49 14.89 -4.84
CA SER A 12 0.84 15.12 -5.41
C SER A 12 1.70 16.03 -4.53
N GLY A 13 2.95 16.23 -4.91
CA GLY A 13 3.86 17.10 -4.20
C GLY A 13 4.47 16.49 -2.95
N ILE A 14 4.56 15.17 -2.86
CA ILE A 14 5.07 14.47 -1.68
C ILE A 14 6.54 14.12 -1.90
N PRO A 15 7.47 14.61 -1.04
CA PRO A 15 8.88 14.24 -1.14
C PRO A 15 9.06 12.73 -0.86
N VAL A 16 10.01 12.10 -1.55
CA VAL A 16 10.26 10.66 -1.43
C VAL A 16 11.53 10.41 -0.63
N ASN A 17 11.43 9.60 0.43
CA ASN A 17 12.55 9.28 1.31
C ASN A 17 13.12 7.88 1.11
N ALA A 18 12.36 6.99 0.49
CA ALA A 18 12.83 5.65 0.13
C ALA A 18 12.26 5.29 -1.23
N ALA A 19 13.03 4.61 -2.06
CA ALA A 19 12.60 4.25 -3.41
C ALA A 19 11.31 3.41 -3.39
N VAL A 20 10.39 3.74 -4.27
CA VAL A 20 9.13 3.01 -4.45
C VAL A 20 8.90 2.71 -5.93
N LYS A 21 8.09 1.72 -6.21
CA LYS A 21 7.67 1.37 -7.57
C LYS A 21 6.20 1.72 -7.77
N ALA A 22 5.82 2.00 -9.00
CA ALA A 22 4.41 2.19 -9.35
C ALA A 22 3.56 1.01 -8.86
N GLY A 23 2.48 1.30 -8.15
CA GLY A 23 1.62 0.28 -7.57
C GLY A 23 1.98 -0.16 -6.16
N ASP A 24 3.10 0.27 -5.61
CA ASP A 24 3.46 -0.04 -4.22
C ASP A 24 2.53 0.69 -3.24
N LEU A 25 2.20 0.00 -2.14
CA LEU A 25 1.53 0.63 -1.02
C LEU A 25 2.53 1.53 -0.29
N VAL A 26 2.15 2.77 -0.09
CA VAL A 26 3.02 3.78 0.50
C VAL A 26 2.32 4.52 1.64
N GLY A 27 3.12 4.98 2.58
CA GLY A 27 2.69 5.87 3.64
C GLY A 27 3.61 7.07 3.76
N ILE A 28 3.41 7.85 4.80
CA ILE A 28 4.20 9.05 5.05
C ILE A 28 4.84 8.91 6.43
N SER A 29 6.15 9.06 6.46
CA SER A 29 6.94 9.07 7.70
C SER A 29 7.87 10.27 7.68
N GLY A 30 7.82 11.08 8.72
CA GLY A 30 8.60 12.32 8.77
C GLY A 30 8.26 13.31 7.64
N GLY A 31 7.02 13.33 7.17
CA GLY A 31 6.57 14.18 6.08
C GLY A 31 6.96 13.71 4.69
N LYS A 32 7.51 12.49 4.55
CA LYS A 32 8.01 11.96 3.28
C LYS A 32 7.42 10.60 2.95
N MET A 33 7.31 10.32 1.66
CA MET A 33 6.80 9.05 1.14
C MET A 33 7.79 7.92 1.38
N VAL A 34 7.30 6.83 1.95
CA VAL A 34 8.06 5.58 2.16
C VAL A 34 7.16 4.38 1.87
N PRO A 35 7.72 3.20 1.56
CA PRO A 35 6.92 1.99 1.46
C PRO A 35 6.21 1.69 2.78
N ALA A 36 4.94 1.27 2.70
CA ALA A 36 4.17 0.91 3.87
C ALA A 36 4.52 -0.51 4.35
N LEU A 37 4.47 -0.74 5.65
CA LEU A 37 4.80 -2.03 6.26
C LEU A 37 4.07 -2.21 7.57
N ALA A 38 3.54 -3.41 7.80
CA ALA A 38 2.79 -3.74 9.02
C ALA A 38 3.65 -4.33 10.15
N ALA A 39 4.91 -4.64 9.88
CA ALA A 39 5.85 -5.17 10.89
C ALA A 39 6.09 -4.17 12.02
N VAL A 40 6.47 -4.66 13.20
CA VAL A 40 6.79 -3.80 14.35
C VAL A 40 7.96 -2.87 14.01
N ALA A 41 9.05 -3.42 13.46
CA ALA A 41 10.18 -2.61 13.01
C ALA A 41 9.87 -2.00 11.64
N GLY A 42 10.02 -0.69 11.52
CA GLY A 42 9.77 0.03 10.27
C GLY A 42 8.28 0.19 9.93
N GLN A 43 7.40 0.09 10.92
CA GLN A 43 5.97 0.19 10.73
C GLN A 43 5.56 1.54 10.15
N VAL A 44 4.87 1.48 9.01
CA VAL A 44 4.25 2.65 8.38
C VAL A 44 2.92 2.21 7.80
N LYS A 45 1.83 2.85 8.22
CA LYS A 45 0.51 2.54 7.65
C LYS A 45 0.41 3.01 6.21
N ALA A 46 -0.35 2.27 5.42
CA ALA A 46 -0.59 2.63 4.03
C ALA A 46 -1.60 3.77 3.95
N LEU A 47 -1.27 4.79 3.16
CA LEU A 47 -2.15 5.93 2.87
C LEU A 47 -2.55 5.98 1.40
N GLY A 48 -1.87 5.25 0.54
CA GLY A 48 -2.16 5.22 -0.88
C GLY A 48 -1.23 4.31 -1.65
N ILE A 49 -1.34 4.39 -2.96
CA ILE A 49 -0.56 3.64 -3.94
C ILE A 49 0.35 4.62 -4.67
N ALA A 50 1.63 4.29 -4.81
CA ALA A 50 2.56 5.12 -5.59
C ALA A 50 2.10 5.24 -7.04
N ALA A 51 1.95 6.47 -7.52
CA ALA A 51 1.46 6.76 -8.86
C ALA A 51 2.46 6.38 -9.95
N ALA A 52 3.74 6.37 -9.62
CA ALA A 52 4.84 6.00 -10.50
C ALA A 52 5.99 5.47 -9.67
N SER A 53 7.06 5.05 -10.34
CA SER A 53 8.31 4.70 -9.65
C SER A 53 9.07 5.98 -9.33
N TYR A 54 9.49 6.12 -8.08
CA TYR A 54 10.22 7.29 -7.60
C TYR A 54 11.51 6.88 -6.90
N ALA A 55 12.55 7.65 -7.08
CA ALA A 55 13.81 7.52 -6.35
C ALA A 55 13.82 8.44 -5.13
N VAL A 56 14.73 8.19 -4.22
CA VAL A 56 15.00 9.07 -3.07
C VAL A 56 15.31 10.48 -3.57
N GLY A 57 14.65 11.46 -3.00
CA GLY A 57 14.82 12.87 -3.36
C GLY A 57 13.85 13.36 -4.42
N ASP A 58 13.12 12.46 -5.09
CA ASP A 58 12.06 12.85 -6.01
C ASP A 58 10.87 13.45 -5.26
N THR A 59 10.02 14.13 -6.00
CA THR A 59 8.69 14.55 -5.53
C THR A 59 7.66 13.71 -6.27
N GLY A 60 6.82 13.01 -5.53
CA GLY A 60 5.90 12.05 -6.10
C GLY A 60 4.44 12.30 -5.80
N ALA A 61 3.59 11.41 -6.31
CA ALA A 61 2.16 11.42 -6.09
C ALA A 61 1.68 10.05 -5.62
N ILE A 62 0.59 10.03 -4.86
CA ILE A 62 -0.08 8.81 -4.42
C ILE A 62 -1.54 8.82 -4.87
N HIS A 63 -2.07 7.65 -5.18
CA HIS A 63 -3.48 7.43 -5.43
C HIS A 63 -4.14 6.88 -4.17
N VAL A 64 -5.15 7.57 -3.66
CA VAL A 64 -5.85 7.16 -2.42
C VAL A 64 -6.87 6.07 -2.69
N VAL A 65 -7.49 6.11 -3.86
CA VAL A 65 -8.39 5.06 -4.35
C VAL A 65 -7.87 4.60 -5.70
N ALA A 66 -7.59 3.31 -5.84
CA ALA A 66 -7.00 2.79 -7.08
C ALA A 66 -7.31 1.31 -7.25
N GLU A 67 -7.38 0.87 -8.51
CA GLU A 67 -7.35 -0.54 -8.88
C GLU A 67 -5.93 -0.86 -9.37
N VAL A 68 -5.34 -1.93 -8.85
CA VAL A 68 -3.98 -2.35 -9.22
C VAL A 68 -4.01 -3.80 -9.68
N ASP A 69 -3.40 -4.08 -10.82
CA ASP A 69 -3.22 -5.44 -11.34
C ASP A 69 -1.80 -5.98 -11.07
N GLY A 70 -1.51 -7.15 -11.61
CA GLY A 70 -0.19 -7.77 -11.47
C GLY A 70 -0.04 -8.70 -10.27
N PHE A 71 -1.10 -8.95 -9.53
CA PHE A 71 -1.14 -9.95 -8.48
C PHE A 71 -1.37 -11.35 -9.08
N ALA A 72 -1.24 -12.39 -8.25
CA ALA A 72 -1.52 -13.76 -8.65
C ALA A 72 -2.08 -14.55 -7.47
N GLY A 73 -2.96 -15.52 -7.75
CA GLY A 73 -3.47 -16.43 -6.75
C GLY A 73 -4.44 -15.84 -5.74
N LEU A 74 -5.00 -14.67 -6.01
CA LEU A 74 -5.98 -14.04 -5.13
C LEU A 74 -7.35 -14.70 -5.28
N VAL A 75 -8.16 -14.59 -4.23
CA VAL A 75 -9.56 -15.03 -4.23
C VAL A 75 -10.44 -13.79 -4.27
N ALA A 76 -11.24 -13.66 -5.33
CA ALA A 76 -12.14 -12.51 -5.49
C ALA A 76 -13.08 -12.38 -4.28
N GLY A 77 -13.20 -11.16 -3.75
CA GLY A 77 -13.99 -10.85 -2.57
C GLY A 77 -13.21 -10.85 -1.27
N ASP A 78 -12.02 -11.46 -1.24
CA ASP A 78 -11.21 -11.51 0.00
C ASP A 78 -10.54 -10.18 0.28
N ALA A 79 -10.52 -9.81 1.56
CA ALA A 79 -9.76 -8.65 2.03
C ALA A 79 -8.26 -8.87 1.83
N GLN A 80 -7.55 -7.79 1.51
CA GLN A 80 -6.10 -7.77 1.43
C GLN A 80 -5.56 -6.85 2.50
N TYR A 81 -4.62 -7.35 3.28
CA TYR A 81 -4.00 -6.63 4.39
C TYR A 81 -2.64 -6.09 3.99
N LEU A 82 -2.23 -4.99 4.61
CA LEU A 82 -0.86 -4.51 4.49
C LEU A 82 0.12 -5.61 4.94
N SER A 83 1.15 -5.87 4.15
CA SER A 83 2.12 -6.94 4.44
C SER A 83 2.94 -6.64 5.69
N GLU A 84 3.18 -7.66 6.49
CA GLU A 84 4.07 -7.61 7.66
C GLU A 84 5.50 -8.06 7.34
N THR A 85 5.76 -8.52 6.13
CA THR A 85 7.07 -9.07 5.74
C THR A 85 7.73 -8.32 4.58
N ALA A 86 6.95 -7.88 3.60
CA ALA A 86 7.47 -7.22 2.42
C ALA A 86 6.85 -5.81 2.30
N ALA A 87 7.67 -4.79 2.47
CA ALA A 87 7.22 -3.40 2.40
C ALA A 87 6.60 -3.09 1.02
N GLY A 88 5.51 -2.32 1.03
CA GLY A 88 4.85 -1.86 -0.18
C GLY A 88 3.88 -2.85 -0.82
N THR A 89 3.62 -4.00 -0.21
CA THR A 89 2.74 -5.02 -0.78
C THR A 89 1.65 -5.46 0.21
N VAL A 90 0.88 -6.46 -0.18
CA VAL A 90 -0.25 -6.98 0.60
C VAL A 90 -0.08 -8.46 0.92
N GLN A 91 -0.86 -8.93 1.88
CA GLN A 91 -1.01 -10.33 2.23
C GLN A 91 -2.48 -10.68 2.45
N ALA A 92 -2.85 -11.93 2.23
CA ALA A 92 -4.24 -12.38 2.35
C ALA A 92 -4.69 -12.54 3.80
N ALA A 93 -3.80 -12.91 4.71
CA ALA A 93 -4.11 -13.12 6.11
C ALA A 93 -3.83 -11.84 6.93
N ALA A 94 -4.67 -11.58 7.93
CA ALA A 94 -4.41 -10.49 8.86
C ALA A 94 -3.10 -10.75 9.62
N PRO A 95 -2.27 -9.72 9.86
CA PRO A 95 -1.07 -9.86 10.68
C PRO A 95 -1.40 -10.38 12.07
N VAL A 96 -0.51 -11.19 12.62
CA VAL A 96 -0.63 -11.77 13.97
C VAL A 96 0.61 -11.43 14.77
N GLY A 97 0.44 -10.91 15.95
CA GLY A 97 1.54 -10.59 16.85
C GLY A 97 1.40 -9.19 17.46
N VAL A 98 1.81 -9.08 18.73
CA VAL A 98 1.72 -7.81 19.46
C VAL A 98 2.60 -6.75 18.79
N GLY A 99 2.05 -5.56 18.62
CA GLY A 99 2.75 -4.41 18.05
C GLY A 99 2.67 -4.31 16.53
N LYS A 100 2.21 -5.36 15.83
CA LYS A 100 2.01 -5.29 14.37
C LYS A 100 0.76 -4.49 14.03
N LEU A 101 0.75 -3.90 12.85
CA LEU A 101 -0.37 -3.14 12.33
C LEU A 101 -1.31 -4.07 11.54
N SER A 102 -2.56 -4.14 11.95
CA SER A 102 -3.60 -4.81 11.16
C SER A 102 -4.37 -3.74 10.39
N GLN A 103 -4.11 -3.65 9.10
CA GLN A 103 -4.76 -2.69 8.21
C GLN A 103 -5.28 -3.39 6.97
N VAL A 104 -6.59 -3.31 6.76
CA VAL A 104 -7.20 -3.72 5.49
C VAL A 104 -6.90 -2.63 4.46
N ALA A 105 -6.16 -2.99 3.43
CA ALA A 105 -5.79 -2.05 2.36
C ALA A 105 -6.81 -2.04 1.23
N GLY A 106 -7.45 -3.18 0.96
CA GLY A 106 -8.42 -3.30 -0.09
C GLY A 106 -9.01 -4.71 -0.17
N PHE A 107 -9.59 -5.04 -1.30
CA PHE A 107 -10.12 -6.37 -1.55
C PHE A 107 -9.83 -6.81 -2.98
N ALA A 108 -9.67 -8.12 -3.17
CA ALA A 108 -9.48 -8.69 -4.49
C ALA A 108 -10.79 -8.68 -5.28
N VAL A 109 -10.74 -8.24 -6.53
CA VAL A 109 -11.87 -8.29 -7.46
C VAL A 109 -11.70 -9.40 -8.50
N ALA A 110 -10.48 -9.93 -8.59
CA ALA A 110 -10.12 -11.06 -9.47
C ALA A 110 -8.85 -11.70 -8.92
N ALA A 111 -8.42 -12.80 -9.51
CA ALA A 111 -7.19 -13.49 -9.09
C ALA A 111 -5.93 -12.64 -9.24
N ASP A 112 -5.96 -11.60 -10.05
CA ASP A 112 -4.82 -10.74 -10.40
C ASP A 112 -5.02 -9.25 -10.07
N ARG A 113 -6.16 -8.86 -9.52
CA ARG A 113 -6.47 -7.43 -9.29
C ARG A 113 -7.03 -7.17 -7.91
N VAL A 114 -6.63 -6.02 -7.36
CA VAL A 114 -7.08 -5.52 -6.05
C VAL A 114 -7.60 -4.09 -6.22
N VAL A 115 -8.73 -3.79 -5.59
CA VAL A 115 -9.21 -2.42 -5.42
C VAL A 115 -8.78 -1.93 -4.05
N PHE A 116 -8.05 -0.83 -4.04
CA PHE A 116 -7.59 -0.16 -2.82
C PHE A 116 -8.41 1.10 -2.56
N ALA A 117 -8.85 1.26 -1.32
CA ALA A 117 -9.49 2.47 -0.84
C ALA A 117 -8.96 2.72 0.57
N PHE A 118 -7.96 3.57 0.67
CA PHE A 118 -7.25 3.79 1.92
C PHE A 118 -8.01 4.75 2.81
N GLN A 119 -8.27 4.30 4.03
CA GLN A 119 -8.75 5.13 5.11
C GLN A 119 -7.70 5.10 6.21
N ASP A 120 -7.70 6.11 7.05
CA ASP A 120 -6.82 6.15 8.22
C ASP A 120 -7.35 5.17 9.28
N ALA A 121 -7.43 3.91 8.89
CA ALA A 121 -7.97 2.85 9.71
C ALA A 121 -6.98 1.71 9.77
N GLY A 122 -6.38 1.53 10.91
CA GLY A 122 -5.52 0.42 11.20
C GLY A 122 -5.47 0.25 12.70
N VAL A 123 -5.29 -0.98 13.15
CA VAL A 123 -5.20 -1.31 14.55
C VAL A 123 -3.83 -1.90 14.82
N VAL A 124 -3.10 -1.31 15.75
CA VAL A 124 -1.85 -1.88 16.26
C VAL A 124 -2.20 -2.92 17.31
N LEU A 125 -1.75 -4.13 17.10
CA LEU A 125 -2.08 -5.28 17.92
C LEU A 125 -1.33 -5.31 19.25
#